data_bf15ca5c4decd44e209379c9c40579cf
#
_entry.id   bf15ca5c4decd44e209379c9c40579cf
#
_cell.length_a   1.000
_cell.length_b   1.000
_cell.length_c   1.000
_cell.angle_alpha   90.00
_cell.angle_beta   90.00
_cell.angle_gamma   90.00
#
_symmetry.space_group_name_H-M   'P 1'
#
loop_
_entity.id
_entity.type
_entity.pdbx_description
1 polymer ?
#
loop_
_entity_poly.entity_id
_entity_poly.type
_entity_poly.pdbx_seq_one_letter_code
_entity_poly.pdbx_strand_id
1 'polypeptide(L)'
;MQRIVGVTPQLTTESRRLRSKLELILPPLLATGRQLVGHPELRALYPEFLIQTHSIIRASVPLMETALATARTLPRDRVTGPLAEYFEQHIPEERGHDDWLLEDLESIGFARDEVMGRVPSPTIAELVGSQYYWVQHVHPVGLLGYIALFEGYPPLPEEIDRMRAATRYGPEAFRTLLLHADLDTGHRQDLDDLLDSLPLTDQQRTLVSVSALRSLLLITQARQELLDRF
;
A
#
# COMPACT_ATOMS: atom_id res chain seq x y z
N MET A 1 53.31 10.81 -3.14
CA MET A 1 52.11 11.68 -3.22
C MET A 1 50.99 10.87 -3.87
N GLN A 2 50.24 10.09 -3.10
CA GLN A 2 49.13 9.27 -3.60
C GLN A 2 47.92 10.16 -3.79
N ARG A 3 47.38 10.20 -5.02
CA ARG A 3 46.07 10.83 -5.32
C ARG A 3 44.99 10.00 -4.67
N ILE A 4 44.29 10.61 -3.69
CA ILE A 4 43.00 10.10 -3.19
C ILE A 4 42.03 10.25 -4.34
N VAL A 5 41.62 9.10 -4.92
CA VAL A 5 40.52 9.05 -5.89
C VAL A 5 39.28 9.44 -5.12
N GLY A 6 38.78 10.64 -5.37
CA GLY A 6 37.51 11.10 -4.79
C GLY A 6 36.37 10.21 -5.27
N VAL A 7 35.77 9.45 -4.35
CA VAL A 7 34.50 8.80 -4.57
C VAL A 7 33.45 9.91 -4.70
N THR A 8 33.01 10.17 -5.93
CA THR A 8 31.86 11.04 -6.17
C THR A 8 30.67 10.42 -5.43
N PRO A 9 30.02 11.15 -4.52
CA PRO A 9 28.81 10.59 -3.88
C PRO A 9 27.81 10.25 -4.99
N GLN A 10 27.46 8.98 -5.14
CA GLN A 10 26.34 8.59 -5.99
C GLN A 10 25.11 9.33 -5.45
N LEU A 11 24.54 10.23 -6.26
CA LEU A 11 23.31 10.92 -5.91
C LEU A 11 22.27 9.84 -5.64
N THR A 12 21.81 9.76 -4.38
CA THR A 12 20.78 8.81 -3.97
C THR A 12 19.48 9.19 -4.68
N THR A 13 18.86 8.26 -5.41
CA THR A 13 17.62 8.50 -6.14
C THR A 13 16.45 8.77 -5.18
N GLU A 14 15.35 9.35 -5.68
CA GLU A 14 14.17 9.66 -4.87
C GLU A 14 13.51 8.39 -4.33
N SER A 15 13.40 7.33 -5.15
CA SER A 15 12.89 6.03 -4.75
C SER A 15 13.71 5.43 -3.60
N ARG A 16 15.04 5.42 -3.72
CA ARG A 16 15.94 4.93 -2.66
C ARG A 16 15.81 5.72 -1.36
N ARG A 17 15.69 7.05 -1.46
CA ARG A 17 15.49 7.91 -0.28
C ARG A 17 14.19 7.58 0.44
N LEU A 18 13.10 7.37 -0.32
CA LEU A 18 11.81 7.00 0.23
C LEU A 18 11.87 5.61 0.89
N ARG A 19 12.42 4.61 0.17
CA ARG A 19 12.58 3.24 0.68
C ARG A 19 13.40 3.21 1.97
N SER A 20 14.53 3.91 2.01
CA SER A 20 15.37 3.97 3.23
C SER A 20 14.61 4.58 4.43
N LYS A 21 13.73 5.56 4.22
CA LYS A 21 12.89 6.11 5.29
C LYS A 21 11.85 5.09 5.78
N LEU A 22 11.20 4.37 4.86
CA LEU A 22 10.25 3.31 5.19
C LEU A 22 10.94 2.19 5.98
N GLU A 23 12.10 1.71 5.53
CA GLU A 23 12.87 0.64 6.16
C GLU A 23 13.25 0.96 7.63
N LEU A 24 13.49 2.23 7.97
CA LEU A 24 13.78 2.64 9.34
C LEU A 24 12.62 2.37 10.31
N ILE A 25 11.38 2.45 9.85
CA ILE A 25 10.18 2.31 10.70
C ILE A 25 9.31 1.10 10.31
N LEU A 26 9.77 0.27 9.38
CA LEU A 26 9.12 -0.96 8.93
C LEU A 26 9.08 -2.10 9.99
N PRO A 27 10.08 -2.27 10.88
CA PRO A 27 10.15 -3.43 11.77
C PRO A 27 8.89 -3.69 12.62
N PRO A 28 8.16 -2.69 13.16
CA PRO A 28 6.90 -2.92 13.86
C PRO A 28 5.82 -3.55 12.97
N LEU A 29 5.68 -3.09 11.70
CA LEU A 29 4.73 -3.69 10.75
C LEU A 29 5.06 -5.15 10.47
N LEU A 30 6.33 -5.47 10.26
CA LEU A 30 6.77 -6.85 10.06
C LEU A 30 6.54 -7.70 11.32
N ALA A 31 6.66 -7.11 12.51
CA ALA A 31 6.37 -7.80 13.76
C ALA A 31 4.89 -8.15 13.88
N THR A 32 3.97 -7.21 13.57
CA THR A 32 2.53 -7.50 13.57
C THR A 32 2.15 -8.54 12.52
N GLY A 33 2.80 -8.56 11.35
CA GLY A 33 2.63 -9.62 10.34
C GLY A 33 3.01 -11.00 10.88
N ARG A 34 4.17 -11.11 11.54
CA ARG A 34 4.57 -12.39 12.19
C ARG A 34 3.63 -12.80 13.30
N GLN A 35 3.14 -11.86 14.11
CA GLN A 35 2.15 -12.15 15.16
C GLN A 35 0.84 -12.66 14.58
N LEU A 36 0.37 -12.05 13.49
CA LEU A 36 -0.82 -12.50 12.76
C LEU A 36 -0.65 -13.96 12.31
N VAL A 37 0.43 -14.25 11.57
CA VAL A 37 0.70 -15.61 11.04
C VAL A 37 0.86 -16.65 12.14
N GLY A 38 1.43 -16.27 13.29
CA GLY A 38 1.64 -17.15 14.44
C GLY A 38 0.49 -17.16 15.45
N HIS A 39 -0.62 -16.45 15.18
CA HIS A 39 -1.70 -16.30 16.15
C HIS A 39 -2.44 -17.63 16.41
N PRO A 40 -2.68 -18.04 17.67
CA PRO A 40 -3.36 -19.31 17.98
C PRO A 40 -4.80 -19.34 17.41
N GLU A 41 -5.47 -18.21 17.34
CA GLU A 41 -6.82 -18.08 16.77
C GLU A 41 -6.80 -17.59 15.32
N LEU A 42 -5.73 -17.83 14.56
CA LEU A 42 -5.57 -17.33 13.19
C LEU A 42 -6.78 -17.70 12.31
N ARG A 43 -7.40 -18.87 12.51
CA ARG A 43 -8.58 -19.26 11.74
C ARG A 43 -9.76 -18.29 11.91
N ALA A 44 -9.98 -17.77 13.10
CA ALA A 44 -11.04 -16.79 13.38
C ALA A 44 -10.63 -15.37 12.98
N LEU A 45 -9.35 -15.05 13.14
CA LEU A 45 -8.76 -13.74 12.86
C LEU A 45 -8.58 -13.47 11.36
N TYR A 46 -8.33 -14.49 10.55
CA TYR A 46 -8.03 -14.36 9.11
C TYR A 46 -9.14 -13.66 8.31
N PRO A 47 -10.44 -14.00 8.46
CA PRO A 47 -11.49 -13.26 7.79
C PRO A 47 -11.51 -11.77 8.13
N GLU A 48 -11.28 -11.41 9.39
CA GLU A 48 -11.24 -10.00 9.83
C GLU A 48 -10.02 -9.27 9.23
N PHE A 49 -8.90 -9.98 9.07
CA PHE A 49 -7.74 -9.47 8.35
C PHE A 49 -8.06 -9.20 6.86
N LEU A 50 -8.77 -10.11 6.18
CA LEU A 50 -9.19 -9.89 4.79
C LEU A 50 -10.20 -8.73 4.67
N ILE A 51 -11.16 -8.60 5.60
CA ILE A 51 -12.12 -7.50 5.63
C ILE A 51 -11.41 -6.15 5.84
N GLN A 52 -10.42 -6.11 6.73
CA GLN A 52 -9.60 -4.92 6.91
C GLN A 52 -8.81 -4.56 5.64
N THR A 53 -8.23 -5.57 4.98
CA THR A 53 -7.49 -5.41 3.72
C THR A 53 -8.42 -4.95 2.60
N HIS A 54 -9.62 -5.53 2.48
CA HIS A 54 -10.64 -5.09 1.54
C HIS A 54 -11.00 -3.61 1.73
N SER A 55 -11.14 -3.15 2.99
CA SER A 55 -11.45 -1.75 3.28
C SER A 55 -10.36 -0.76 2.80
N ILE A 56 -9.14 -1.24 2.63
CA ILE A 56 -8.02 -0.47 2.07
C ILE A 56 -8.03 -0.53 0.54
N ILE A 57 -8.06 -1.75 -0.03
CA ILE A 57 -7.95 -1.97 -1.48
C ILE A 57 -9.13 -1.34 -2.23
N ARG A 58 -10.37 -1.43 -1.73
CA ARG A 58 -11.53 -0.78 -2.36
C ARG A 58 -11.40 0.74 -2.50
N ALA A 59 -10.48 1.37 -1.76
CA ALA A 59 -10.21 2.78 -1.85
C ALA A 59 -9.10 3.13 -2.85
N SER A 60 -8.30 2.16 -3.32
CA SER A 60 -7.12 2.40 -4.17
C SER A 60 -7.52 3.05 -5.49
N VAL A 61 -8.43 2.45 -6.26
CA VAL A 61 -8.90 3.01 -7.53
C VAL A 61 -9.56 4.39 -7.35
N PRO A 62 -10.53 4.60 -6.42
CA PRO A 62 -11.11 5.92 -6.18
C PRO A 62 -10.09 6.99 -5.77
N LEU A 63 -9.06 6.63 -5.00
CA LEU A 63 -7.96 7.55 -4.63
C LEU A 63 -7.15 7.96 -5.86
N MET A 64 -6.76 6.99 -6.70
CA MET A 64 -6.02 7.26 -7.93
C MET A 64 -6.84 8.07 -8.94
N GLU A 65 -8.14 7.78 -9.10
CA GLU A 65 -9.05 8.56 -9.94
C GLU A 65 -9.16 10.02 -9.43
N THR A 66 -9.23 10.21 -8.11
CA THR A 66 -9.22 11.55 -7.49
C THR A 66 -7.88 12.25 -7.73
N ALA A 67 -6.76 11.55 -7.60
CA ALA A 67 -5.44 12.09 -7.84
C ALA A 67 -5.24 12.47 -9.32
N LEU A 68 -5.69 11.64 -10.25
CA LEU A 68 -5.68 11.90 -11.69
C LEU A 68 -6.53 13.13 -12.04
N ALA A 69 -7.76 13.20 -11.53
CA ALA A 69 -8.64 14.34 -11.75
C ALA A 69 -8.01 15.65 -11.22
N THR A 70 -7.42 15.60 -10.02
CA THR A 70 -6.73 16.75 -9.42
C THR A 70 -5.51 17.15 -10.25
N ALA A 71 -4.66 16.20 -10.67
CA ALA A 71 -3.48 16.48 -11.50
C ALA A 71 -3.85 17.18 -12.81
N ARG A 72 -4.98 16.81 -13.41
CA ARG A 72 -5.49 17.42 -14.67
C ARG A 72 -6.00 18.85 -14.49
N THR A 73 -6.40 19.23 -13.27
CA THR A 73 -6.92 20.59 -12.98
C THR A 73 -5.84 21.56 -12.51
N LEU A 74 -4.71 21.06 -12.02
CA LEU A 74 -3.61 21.91 -11.58
C LEU A 74 -2.92 22.60 -12.78
N PRO A 75 -2.35 23.81 -12.56
CA PRO A 75 -1.45 24.39 -13.53
C PRO A 75 -0.34 23.39 -13.87
N ARG A 76 -0.01 23.25 -15.14
CA ARG A 76 1.02 22.32 -15.60
C ARG A 76 2.36 22.67 -14.95
N ASP A 77 2.71 21.92 -13.91
CA ASP A 77 4.08 21.81 -13.45
C ASP A 77 4.78 20.63 -14.15
N ARG A 78 6.05 20.40 -13.84
CA ARG A 78 6.82 19.31 -14.46
C ARG A 78 6.50 17.93 -13.87
N VAL A 79 5.63 17.86 -12.85
CA VAL A 79 5.27 16.65 -12.10
C VAL A 79 3.87 16.15 -12.52
N THR A 80 2.91 17.05 -12.73
CA THR A 80 1.51 16.68 -12.97
C THR A 80 1.28 15.87 -14.25
N GLY A 81 2.03 16.14 -15.32
CA GLY A 81 1.92 15.40 -16.58
C GLY A 81 2.31 13.93 -16.43
N PRO A 82 3.57 13.61 -16.07
CA PRO A 82 4.00 12.22 -15.85
C PRO A 82 3.19 11.49 -14.77
N LEU A 83 2.76 12.22 -13.73
CA LEU A 83 1.89 11.65 -12.69
C LEU A 83 0.52 11.24 -13.23
N ALA A 84 -0.08 12.05 -14.09
CA ALA A 84 -1.35 11.72 -14.73
C ALA A 84 -1.21 10.50 -15.66
N GLU A 85 -0.15 10.44 -16.46
CA GLU A 85 0.17 9.29 -17.32
C GLU A 85 0.31 8.00 -16.51
N TYR A 86 1.00 8.04 -15.37
CA TYR A 86 1.12 6.90 -14.47
C TYR A 86 -0.26 6.42 -13.96
N PHE A 87 -1.11 7.32 -13.46
CA PHE A 87 -2.43 6.92 -12.98
C PHE A 87 -3.35 6.41 -14.10
N GLU A 88 -3.25 6.97 -15.32
CA GLU A 88 -4.00 6.48 -16.48
C GLU A 88 -3.65 5.02 -16.83
N GLN A 89 -2.40 4.62 -16.63
CA GLN A 89 -1.94 3.24 -16.84
C GLN A 89 -2.27 2.34 -15.67
N HIS A 90 -2.04 2.78 -14.44
CA HIS A 90 -2.14 1.97 -13.24
C HIS A 90 -3.59 1.72 -12.77
N ILE A 91 -4.52 2.67 -12.96
CA ILE A 91 -5.94 2.49 -12.60
C ILE A 91 -6.59 1.27 -13.26
N PRO A 92 -6.42 1.00 -14.56
CA PRO A 92 -6.95 -0.21 -15.17
C PRO A 92 -6.37 -1.52 -14.60
N GLU A 93 -5.11 -1.51 -14.17
CA GLU A 93 -4.44 -2.67 -13.58
C GLU A 93 -5.01 -3.00 -12.20
N GLU A 94 -5.30 -1.98 -11.40
CA GLU A 94 -5.84 -2.13 -10.03
C GLU A 94 -7.36 -2.36 -9.98
N ARG A 95 -8.05 -2.16 -11.10
CA ARG A 95 -9.51 -2.25 -11.13
C ARG A 95 -10.01 -3.69 -10.92
N GLY A 96 -10.83 -3.87 -9.89
CA GLY A 96 -11.44 -5.16 -9.53
C GLY A 96 -10.63 -5.98 -8.51
N HIS A 97 -9.47 -5.50 -8.04
CA HIS A 97 -8.72 -6.18 -6.99
C HIS A 97 -9.49 -6.28 -5.66
N ASP A 98 -10.37 -5.34 -5.38
CA ASP A 98 -11.29 -5.39 -4.24
C ASP A 98 -12.34 -6.51 -4.39
N ASP A 99 -12.82 -6.77 -5.61
CA ASP A 99 -13.72 -7.89 -5.88
C ASP A 99 -13.06 -9.25 -5.62
N TRP A 100 -11.77 -9.42 -5.87
CA TRP A 100 -11.04 -10.65 -5.56
C TRP A 100 -11.08 -10.98 -4.06
N LEU A 101 -10.92 -9.96 -3.19
CA LEU A 101 -11.03 -10.16 -1.74
C LEU A 101 -12.45 -10.54 -1.30
N LEU A 102 -13.46 -9.99 -1.96
CA LEU A 102 -14.85 -10.40 -1.69
C LEU A 102 -15.07 -11.86 -2.09
N GLU A 103 -14.53 -12.32 -3.22
CA GLU A 103 -14.59 -13.73 -3.64
C GLU A 103 -13.82 -14.64 -2.68
N ASP A 104 -12.64 -14.22 -2.20
CA ASP A 104 -11.88 -14.96 -1.19
C ASP A 104 -12.71 -15.10 0.11
N LEU A 105 -13.38 -14.04 0.57
CA LEU A 105 -14.26 -14.05 1.75
C LEU A 105 -15.51 -14.89 1.55
N GLU A 106 -16.14 -14.83 0.37
CA GLU A 106 -17.28 -15.68 0.00
C GLU A 106 -16.91 -17.16 0.08
N SER A 107 -15.69 -17.54 -0.32
CA SER A 107 -15.21 -18.93 -0.27
C SER A 107 -15.14 -19.51 1.14
N ILE A 108 -15.10 -18.65 2.15
CA ILE A 108 -15.05 -19.02 3.57
C ILE A 108 -16.33 -18.67 4.35
N GLY A 109 -17.41 -18.30 3.62
CA GLY A 109 -18.75 -18.18 4.16
C GLY A 109 -19.20 -16.77 4.55
N PHE A 110 -18.49 -15.71 4.15
CA PHE A 110 -18.90 -14.33 4.37
C PHE A 110 -19.67 -13.82 3.14
N ALA A 111 -20.87 -13.30 3.33
CA ALA A 111 -21.66 -12.74 2.24
C ALA A 111 -21.07 -11.36 1.83
N ARG A 112 -21.03 -11.08 0.52
CA ARG A 112 -20.55 -9.81 -0.05
C ARG A 112 -21.22 -8.60 0.59
N ASP A 113 -22.54 -8.61 0.72
CA ASP A 113 -23.29 -7.51 1.32
C ASP A 113 -22.95 -7.29 2.81
N GLU A 114 -22.65 -8.36 3.54
CA GLU A 114 -22.19 -8.28 4.92
C GLU A 114 -20.83 -7.55 5.00
N VAL A 115 -19.89 -7.93 4.15
CA VAL A 115 -18.56 -7.31 4.10
C VAL A 115 -18.66 -5.85 3.69
N MET A 116 -19.43 -5.55 2.65
CA MET A 116 -19.63 -4.19 2.14
C MET A 116 -20.34 -3.27 3.14
N GLY A 117 -21.24 -3.82 3.96
CA GLY A 117 -21.96 -3.09 5.00
C GLY A 117 -21.15 -2.79 6.26
N ARG A 118 -19.95 -3.37 6.41
CA ARG A 118 -19.12 -3.12 7.60
C ARG A 118 -18.50 -1.72 7.59
N VAL A 119 -18.57 -1.06 8.74
CA VAL A 119 -17.91 0.23 8.96
C VAL A 119 -16.43 -0.01 9.24
N PRO A 120 -15.51 0.55 8.45
CA PRO A 120 -14.07 0.45 8.73
C PRO A 120 -13.72 1.06 10.08
N SER A 121 -12.62 0.59 10.70
CA SER A 121 -12.12 1.20 11.92
C SER A 121 -11.73 2.67 11.70
N PRO A 122 -11.75 3.52 12.75
CA PRO A 122 -11.28 4.90 12.66
C PRO A 122 -9.85 4.99 12.09
N THR A 123 -8.98 4.06 12.44
CA THR A 123 -7.60 4.00 11.97
C THR A 123 -7.52 3.74 10.46
N ILE A 124 -8.36 2.84 9.92
CA ILE A 124 -8.45 2.62 8.45
C ILE A 124 -9.06 3.83 7.75
N ALA A 125 -10.10 4.44 8.35
CA ALA A 125 -10.69 5.66 7.80
C ALA A 125 -9.70 6.82 7.77
N GLU A 126 -8.83 6.97 8.80
CA GLU A 126 -7.75 7.96 8.81
C GLU A 126 -6.68 7.65 7.76
N LEU A 127 -6.29 6.38 7.61
CA LEU A 127 -5.32 5.93 6.61
C LEU A 127 -5.72 6.38 5.20
N VAL A 128 -6.95 6.10 4.82
CA VAL A 128 -7.50 6.44 3.50
C VAL A 128 -7.88 7.91 3.42
N GLY A 129 -8.55 8.45 4.42
CA GLY A 129 -9.04 9.83 4.44
C GLY A 129 -7.94 10.87 4.38
N SER A 130 -6.79 10.62 5.01
CA SER A 130 -5.62 11.51 4.91
C SER A 130 -5.08 11.63 3.49
N GLN A 131 -5.19 10.58 2.67
CA GLN A 131 -4.76 10.62 1.27
C GLN A 131 -5.67 11.57 0.47
N TYR A 132 -7.00 11.50 0.64
CA TYR A 132 -7.93 12.43 -0.01
C TYR A 132 -7.61 13.88 0.37
N TYR A 133 -7.33 14.14 1.65
CA TYR A 133 -6.96 15.48 2.10
C TYR A 133 -5.72 16.00 1.37
N TRP A 134 -4.64 15.23 1.34
CA TRP A 134 -3.40 15.65 0.69
C TRP A 134 -3.53 15.78 -0.82
N VAL A 135 -4.24 14.85 -1.47
CA VAL A 135 -4.49 14.89 -2.92
C VAL A 135 -5.27 16.14 -3.30
N GLN A 136 -6.34 16.46 -2.59
CA GLN A 136 -7.25 17.55 -2.95
C GLN A 136 -6.78 18.93 -2.48
N HIS A 137 -6.06 19.01 -1.36
CA HIS A 137 -5.72 20.29 -0.72
C HIS A 137 -4.23 20.65 -0.75
N VAL A 138 -3.36 19.71 -1.16
CA VAL A 138 -1.91 19.98 -1.22
C VAL A 138 -1.37 19.67 -2.60
N HIS A 139 -1.19 18.39 -2.96
CA HIS A 139 -0.72 17.97 -4.28
C HIS A 139 -0.96 16.46 -4.48
N PRO A 140 -1.44 16.01 -5.66
CA PRO A 140 -1.72 14.60 -5.93
C PRO A 140 -0.49 13.69 -5.88
N VAL A 141 0.74 14.22 -6.02
CA VAL A 141 1.98 13.45 -5.89
C VAL A 141 2.12 12.77 -4.53
N GLY A 142 1.43 13.29 -3.50
CA GLY A 142 1.44 12.69 -2.16
C GLY A 142 0.96 11.24 -2.16
N LEU A 143 0.05 10.87 -3.07
CA LEU A 143 -0.47 9.50 -3.16
C LEU A 143 0.61 8.47 -3.49
N LEU A 144 1.70 8.86 -4.19
CA LEU A 144 2.82 7.96 -4.48
C LEU A 144 3.48 7.40 -3.20
N GLY A 145 3.41 8.13 -2.08
CA GLY A 145 3.90 7.64 -0.80
C GLY A 145 3.06 6.49 -0.23
N TYR A 146 1.74 6.57 -0.37
CA TYR A 146 0.80 5.50 -0.02
C TYR A 146 1.01 4.27 -0.89
N ILE A 147 1.05 4.44 -2.20
CA ILE A 147 1.29 3.37 -3.17
C ILE A 147 2.65 2.70 -2.89
N ALA A 148 3.72 3.48 -2.65
CA ALA A 148 5.04 2.95 -2.35
C ALA A 148 5.07 2.02 -1.13
N LEU A 149 4.20 2.23 -0.15
CA LEU A 149 4.09 1.33 0.99
C LEU A 149 3.39 0.03 0.59
N PHE A 150 2.20 0.11 0.00
CA PHE A 150 1.37 -1.06 -0.22
C PHE A 150 1.91 -2.00 -1.31
N GLU A 151 2.45 -1.46 -2.39
CA GLU A 151 3.07 -2.26 -3.46
C GLU A 151 4.55 -2.58 -3.19
N GLY A 152 5.16 -1.87 -2.25
CA GLY A 152 6.58 -2.08 -1.93
C GLY A 152 6.87 -3.26 -1.01
N TYR A 153 5.87 -3.77 -0.29
CA TYR A 153 6.03 -4.78 0.75
C TYR A 153 4.89 -5.81 0.73
N PRO A 154 4.75 -6.57 -0.38
CA PRO A 154 3.74 -7.61 -0.50
C PRO A 154 3.96 -8.73 0.52
N PRO A 155 2.92 -9.52 0.83
CA PRO A 155 3.05 -10.69 1.68
C PRO A 155 3.98 -11.71 1.03
N LEU A 156 4.80 -12.37 1.85
CA LEU A 156 5.71 -13.41 1.34
C LEU A 156 4.94 -14.71 1.08
N PRO A 157 5.22 -15.42 -0.03
CA PRO A 157 4.58 -16.71 -0.34
C PRO A 157 4.64 -17.71 0.82
N GLU A 158 5.78 -17.77 1.54
CA GLU A 158 5.95 -18.66 2.68
C GLU A 158 5.07 -18.26 3.89
N GLU A 159 4.71 -16.99 4.03
CA GLU A 159 3.77 -16.52 5.05
C GLU A 159 2.34 -16.91 4.68
N ILE A 160 1.98 -16.80 3.40
CA ILE A 160 0.69 -17.24 2.87
C ILE A 160 0.51 -18.75 3.07
N ASP A 161 1.54 -19.55 2.75
CA ASP A 161 1.50 -21.01 2.96
C ASP A 161 1.33 -21.37 4.44
N ARG A 162 2.00 -20.65 5.35
CA ARG A 162 1.81 -20.85 6.80
C ARG A 162 0.39 -20.51 7.26
N MET A 163 -0.17 -19.39 6.79
CA MET A 163 -1.55 -19.01 7.11
C MET A 163 -2.53 -20.05 6.58
N ARG A 164 -2.33 -20.57 5.38
CA ARG A 164 -3.14 -21.60 4.76
C ARG A 164 -3.12 -22.90 5.57
N ALA A 165 -1.94 -23.35 5.99
CA ALA A 165 -1.78 -24.54 6.82
C ALA A 165 -2.44 -24.39 8.19
N ALA A 166 -2.33 -23.22 8.82
CA ALA A 166 -2.87 -22.96 10.16
C ALA A 166 -4.40 -22.77 10.14
N THR A 167 -4.96 -22.06 9.16
CA THR A 167 -6.40 -21.80 9.07
C THR A 167 -7.17 -23.00 8.55
N ARG A 168 -6.56 -23.85 7.70
CA ARG A 168 -7.19 -24.94 6.96
C ARG A 168 -8.35 -24.49 6.07
N TYR A 169 -8.32 -23.23 5.60
CA TYR A 169 -9.21 -22.78 4.54
C TYR A 169 -8.73 -23.30 3.17
N GLY A 170 -9.64 -23.35 2.21
CA GLY A 170 -9.32 -23.72 0.81
C GLY A 170 -8.35 -22.72 0.16
N PRO A 171 -7.71 -23.09 -0.95
CA PRO A 171 -6.79 -22.22 -1.67
C PRO A 171 -7.47 -20.94 -2.18
N GLU A 172 -8.77 -20.97 -2.43
CA GLU A 172 -9.58 -19.86 -2.92
C GLU A 172 -9.53 -18.66 -1.97
N ALA A 173 -9.43 -18.91 -0.65
CA ALA A 173 -9.39 -17.86 0.37
C ALA A 173 -8.06 -17.06 0.39
N PHE A 174 -7.07 -17.46 -0.40
CA PHE A 174 -5.73 -16.86 -0.43
C PHE A 174 -5.34 -16.34 -1.83
N ARG A 175 -6.27 -16.39 -2.79
CA ARG A 175 -5.99 -16.05 -4.18
C ARG A 175 -5.49 -14.62 -4.31
N THR A 176 -6.17 -13.68 -3.66
CA THR A 176 -5.81 -12.25 -3.72
C THR A 176 -4.41 -12.00 -3.16
N LEU A 177 -4.05 -12.62 -2.03
CA LEU A 177 -2.71 -12.47 -1.44
C LEU A 177 -1.63 -13.02 -2.36
N LEU A 178 -1.87 -14.16 -3.02
CA LEU A 178 -0.94 -14.77 -3.96
C LEU A 178 -0.77 -13.93 -5.23
N LEU A 179 -1.86 -13.38 -5.77
CA LEU A 179 -1.82 -12.51 -6.94
C LEU A 179 -1.03 -11.23 -6.67
N HIS A 180 -1.26 -10.58 -5.53
CA HIS A 180 -0.49 -9.39 -5.15
C HIS A 180 1.00 -9.71 -4.92
N ALA A 181 1.33 -10.86 -4.33
CA ALA A 181 2.72 -11.27 -4.17
C ALA A 181 3.49 -11.36 -5.52
N ASP A 182 2.79 -11.65 -6.62
CA ASP A 182 3.35 -11.71 -7.97
C ASP A 182 3.34 -10.35 -8.68
N LEU A 183 2.19 -9.65 -8.67
CA LEU A 183 1.96 -8.38 -9.37
C LEU A 183 2.79 -7.22 -8.81
N ASP A 184 2.90 -7.11 -7.48
CA ASP A 184 3.53 -5.96 -6.81
C ASP A 184 5.01 -5.79 -7.15
N THR A 185 5.67 -6.83 -7.66
CA THR A 185 7.06 -6.73 -8.12
C THR A 185 7.19 -5.79 -9.33
N GLY A 186 6.26 -5.88 -10.30
CA GLY A 186 6.19 -4.99 -11.47
C GLY A 186 5.79 -3.57 -11.06
N HIS A 187 4.69 -3.42 -10.32
CA HIS A 187 4.17 -2.14 -9.85
C HIS A 187 5.22 -1.34 -9.04
N ARG A 188 5.97 -2.03 -8.20
CA ARG A 188 7.07 -1.42 -7.44
C ARG A 188 8.14 -0.82 -8.34
N GLN A 189 8.54 -1.50 -9.41
CA GLN A 189 9.55 -1.00 -10.34
C GLN A 189 9.03 0.23 -11.08
N ASP A 190 7.81 0.19 -11.60
CA ASP A 190 7.19 1.29 -12.33
C ASP A 190 7.07 2.54 -11.46
N LEU A 191 6.68 2.37 -10.19
CA LEU A 191 6.64 3.47 -9.21
C LEU A 191 8.03 4.03 -8.88
N ASP A 192 9.04 3.17 -8.69
CA ASP A 192 10.40 3.60 -8.39
C ASP A 192 10.99 4.38 -9.59
N ASP A 193 10.75 3.93 -10.83
CA ASP A 193 11.16 4.62 -12.06
C ASP A 193 10.46 5.97 -12.21
N LEU A 194 9.16 6.03 -11.92
CA LEU A 194 8.42 7.29 -11.90
C LEU A 194 9.04 8.26 -10.88
N LEU A 195 9.18 7.86 -9.62
CA LEU A 195 9.73 8.70 -8.55
C LEU A 195 11.11 9.26 -8.93
N ASP A 196 11.97 8.45 -9.55
CA ASP A 196 13.32 8.83 -9.94
C ASP A 196 13.33 9.78 -11.15
N SER A 197 12.29 9.74 -11.99
CA SER A 197 12.13 10.63 -13.15
C SER A 197 11.55 12.00 -12.79
N LEU A 198 10.77 12.09 -11.69
CA LEU A 198 10.05 13.30 -11.32
C LEU A 198 10.99 14.38 -10.75
N PRO A 199 10.98 15.62 -11.28
CA PRO A 199 11.72 16.74 -10.75
C PRO A 199 11.02 17.34 -9.51
N LEU A 200 10.90 16.54 -8.44
CA LEU A 200 10.18 16.93 -7.24
C LEU A 200 10.83 18.14 -6.55
N THR A 201 9.99 19.07 -6.12
CA THR A 201 10.39 20.12 -5.17
C THR A 201 10.58 19.53 -3.77
N ASP A 202 11.25 20.25 -2.87
CA ASP A 202 11.43 19.81 -1.48
C ASP A 202 10.10 19.62 -0.76
N GLN A 203 9.11 20.46 -1.05
CA GLN A 203 7.76 20.32 -0.50
C GLN A 203 7.07 19.03 -0.99
N GLN A 204 7.17 18.72 -2.29
CA GLN A 204 6.62 17.49 -2.87
C GLN A 204 7.32 16.25 -2.33
N ARG A 205 8.66 16.25 -2.20
CA ARG A 205 9.40 15.17 -1.53
C ARG A 205 8.96 14.96 -0.09
N THR A 206 8.74 16.05 0.63
CA THR A 206 8.27 16.00 2.01
C THR A 206 6.87 15.38 2.06
N LEU A 207 5.96 15.81 1.18
CA LEU A 207 4.60 15.28 1.12
C LEU A 207 4.58 13.77 0.82
N VAL A 208 5.32 13.30 -0.19
CA VAL A 208 5.45 11.87 -0.50
C VAL A 208 5.99 11.10 0.71
N SER A 209 7.01 11.63 1.38
CA SER A 209 7.59 10.99 2.57
C SER A 209 6.60 10.93 3.73
N VAL A 210 5.87 12.01 4.00
CA VAL A 210 4.86 12.07 5.09
C VAL A 210 3.72 11.10 4.80
N SER A 211 3.24 11.05 3.55
CA SER A 211 2.22 10.10 3.13
C SER A 211 2.66 8.64 3.38
N ALA A 212 3.85 8.27 2.92
CA ALA A 212 4.39 6.93 3.10
C ALA A 212 4.56 6.54 4.58
N LEU A 213 5.22 7.41 5.36
CA LEU A 213 5.51 7.14 6.78
C LEU A 213 4.22 7.10 7.62
N ARG A 214 3.27 8.02 7.36
CA ARG A 214 1.99 8.01 8.08
C ARG A 214 1.16 6.79 7.73
N SER A 215 1.12 6.39 6.47
CA SER A 215 0.45 5.16 6.03
C SER A 215 1.02 3.93 6.73
N LEU A 216 2.36 3.83 6.85
CA LEU A 216 3.02 2.72 7.54
C LEU A 216 2.66 2.69 9.03
N LEU A 217 2.64 3.83 9.71
CA LEU A 217 2.25 3.90 11.12
C LEU A 217 0.80 3.49 11.31
N LEU A 218 -0.11 3.96 10.45
CA LEU A 218 -1.54 3.67 10.55
C LEU A 218 -1.87 2.22 10.24
N ILE A 219 -1.26 1.62 9.21
CA ILE A 219 -1.48 0.19 8.94
C ILE A 219 -0.89 -0.71 10.05
N THR A 220 0.24 -0.31 10.64
CA THR A 220 0.80 -1.00 11.81
C THR A 220 -0.16 -0.95 12.99
N GLN A 221 -0.69 0.24 13.29
CA GLN A 221 -1.68 0.43 14.35
C GLN A 221 -2.96 -0.38 14.07
N ALA A 222 -3.52 -0.29 12.86
CA ALA A 222 -4.73 -1.02 12.49
C ALA A 222 -4.56 -2.54 12.63
N ARG A 223 -3.38 -3.06 12.29
CA ARG A 223 -3.06 -4.47 12.46
C ARG A 223 -2.90 -4.86 13.92
N GLN A 224 -2.31 -4.01 14.74
CA GLN A 224 -2.24 -4.23 16.19
C GLN A 224 -3.64 -4.20 16.82
N GLU A 225 -4.49 -3.23 16.48
CA GLU A 225 -5.88 -3.16 16.92
C GLU A 225 -6.69 -4.41 16.53
N LEU A 226 -6.37 -5.02 15.40
CA LEU A 226 -6.95 -6.29 14.98
C LEU A 226 -6.48 -7.43 15.89
N LEU A 227 -5.16 -7.56 16.12
CA LEU A 227 -4.59 -8.59 16.98
C LEU A 227 -5.10 -8.52 18.43
N ASP A 228 -5.26 -7.31 18.96
CA ASP A 228 -5.72 -7.09 20.34
C ASP A 228 -7.19 -7.49 20.58
N ARG A 229 -7.95 -7.80 19.52
CA ARG A 229 -9.34 -8.27 19.62
C ARG A 229 -9.46 -9.79 19.79
N PHE A 230 -8.39 -10.51 19.56
CA PHE A 230 -8.30 -11.97 19.61
C PHE A 230 -7.28 -12.43 20.64
#